data_af15b36c637778051386e356c6b05c0d
#
_entry.id   af15b36c637778051386e356c6b05c0d
#
_cell.length_a   1.000
_cell.length_b   1.000
_cell.length_c   1.000
_cell.angle_alpha   90.00
_cell.angle_beta   90.00
_cell.angle_gamma   90.00
#
_symmetry.space_group_name_H-M   'P 1'
#
loop_
_entity.id
_entity.type
_entity.pdbx_description
1 polymer ?
#
loop_
_entity_poly.entity_id
_entity_poly.type
_entity_poly.pdbx_seq_one_letter_code
_entity_poly.pdbx_strand_id
1 'polypeptide(L)'
;FMSDVKSDIQIAREAKMQPIKDILSKVGVPDENFAFSPMGRHIAKINLEYLNTLKKENGKLILVTAITPTPAGEGKTTTSVGLNDGLNKIGKKSIVCLREPSLGPSFGMKGGAAGGGYAQVVPMEQINLHFTGDFHAITSAHNLLSALIDNHIYWGNKLNIDVRRIVWRRVMDMNDRSLRSIIVDLGGVANGYPRQDSFDITVASELMA
;
A
#
# COMPACT_ATOMS: atom_id res chain seq x y z
N PHE A 1 37.10 -5.82 -15.27
CA PHE A 1 35.98 -5.26 -16.02
C PHE A 1 34.73 -5.39 -15.15
N MET A 2 34.47 -4.41 -14.29
CA MET A 2 33.14 -4.26 -13.70
C MET A 2 32.25 -3.66 -14.80
N SER A 3 31.34 -4.44 -15.38
CA SER A 3 30.29 -3.89 -16.21
C SER A 3 29.45 -2.96 -15.31
N ASP A 4 29.19 -1.74 -15.77
CA ASP A 4 28.30 -0.79 -15.09
C ASP A 4 26.93 -1.47 -14.92
N VAL A 5 26.67 -1.98 -13.72
CA VAL A 5 25.38 -2.56 -13.37
C VAL A 5 24.42 -1.40 -13.20
N LYS A 6 23.43 -1.30 -14.10
CA LYS A 6 22.41 -0.27 -14.04
C LYS A 6 21.64 -0.33 -12.71
N SER A 7 21.34 0.83 -12.15
CA SER A 7 20.48 0.93 -10.98
C SER A 7 19.01 0.61 -11.33
N ASP A 8 18.23 0.22 -10.34
CA ASP A 8 16.80 -0.13 -10.51
C ASP A 8 16.02 1.00 -11.21
N ILE A 9 16.30 2.25 -10.86
CA ILE A 9 15.63 3.41 -11.46
C ILE A 9 16.03 3.61 -12.93
N GLN A 10 17.29 3.33 -13.30
CA GLN A 10 17.71 3.40 -14.69
C GLN A 10 17.01 2.33 -15.53
N ILE A 11 16.92 1.11 -15.02
CA ILE A 11 16.21 0.00 -15.67
C ILE A 11 14.72 0.35 -15.83
N ALA A 12 14.09 0.88 -14.78
CA ALA A 12 12.68 1.28 -14.82
C ALA A 12 12.38 2.37 -15.86
N ARG A 13 13.26 3.39 -15.96
CA ARG A 13 13.10 4.49 -16.92
C ARG A 13 13.36 4.09 -18.37
N GLU A 14 14.20 3.10 -18.61
CA GLU A 14 14.44 2.53 -19.93
C GLU A 14 13.37 1.53 -20.38
N ALA A 15 12.54 1.07 -19.47
CA ALA A 15 11.51 0.09 -19.76
C ALA A 15 10.45 0.63 -20.73
N LYS A 16 10.10 -0.17 -21.74
CA LYS A 16 9.03 0.15 -22.69
C LYS A 16 7.68 -0.21 -22.07
N MET A 17 7.05 0.76 -21.44
CA MET A 17 5.73 0.56 -20.81
C MET A 17 4.65 0.34 -21.85
N GLN A 18 3.79 -0.65 -21.61
CA GLN A 18 2.59 -0.89 -22.40
C GLN A 18 1.38 -0.17 -21.79
N PRO A 19 0.39 0.22 -22.59
CA PRO A 19 -0.88 0.75 -22.06
C PRO A 19 -1.53 -0.28 -21.14
N ILE A 20 -2.10 0.19 -20.03
CA ILE A 20 -2.73 -0.72 -19.05
C ILE A 20 -3.89 -1.53 -19.64
N LYS A 21 -4.60 -0.98 -20.60
CA LYS A 21 -5.66 -1.69 -21.34
C LYS A 21 -5.15 -2.95 -22.04
N ASP A 22 -3.96 -2.87 -22.65
CA ASP A 22 -3.34 -3.99 -23.34
C ASP A 22 -2.92 -5.09 -22.36
N ILE A 23 -2.48 -4.69 -21.16
CA ILE A 23 -2.15 -5.62 -20.08
C ILE A 23 -3.41 -6.30 -19.55
N LEU A 24 -4.47 -5.53 -19.28
CA LEU A 24 -5.74 -6.06 -18.77
C LEU A 24 -6.39 -7.04 -19.76
N SER A 25 -6.32 -6.75 -21.06
CA SER A 25 -6.85 -7.66 -22.09
C SER A 25 -6.16 -9.03 -22.11
N LYS A 26 -4.83 -9.08 -21.83
CA LYS A 26 -4.06 -10.34 -21.74
C LYS A 26 -4.55 -11.26 -20.61
N VAL A 27 -5.05 -10.69 -19.53
CA VAL A 27 -5.61 -11.45 -18.40
C VAL A 27 -7.12 -11.66 -18.50
N GLY A 28 -7.73 -11.14 -19.58
CA GLY A 28 -9.14 -11.37 -19.91
C GLY A 28 -10.11 -10.41 -19.21
N VAL A 29 -9.62 -9.22 -18.82
CA VAL A 29 -10.48 -8.11 -18.38
C VAL A 29 -10.95 -7.36 -19.63
N PRO A 30 -12.26 -7.21 -19.86
CA PRO A 30 -12.78 -6.53 -21.04
C PRO A 30 -12.49 -5.03 -21.01
N ASP A 31 -12.33 -4.42 -22.19
CA ASP A 31 -12.15 -2.95 -22.32
C ASP A 31 -13.50 -2.25 -22.21
N GLU A 32 -14.09 -2.31 -21.04
CA GLU A 32 -15.38 -1.71 -20.71
C GLU A 32 -15.23 -0.86 -19.45
N ASN A 33 -15.84 0.31 -19.44
CA ASN A 33 -15.77 1.25 -18.31
C ASN A 33 -16.29 0.66 -16.99
N PHE A 34 -17.11 -0.37 -17.07
CA PHE A 34 -17.61 -1.07 -15.89
C PHE A 34 -16.57 -2.02 -15.28
N ALA A 35 -15.63 -2.54 -16.08
CA ALA A 35 -14.63 -3.52 -15.63
C ALA A 35 -13.47 -2.87 -14.88
N PHE A 36 -13.05 -1.68 -15.31
CA PHE A 36 -11.95 -0.97 -14.67
C PHE A 36 -12.03 0.55 -14.88
N SER A 37 -11.40 1.29 -14.00
CA SER A 37 -11.27 2.75 -14.07
C SER A 37 -9.80 3.10 -14.35
N PRO A 38 -9.46 3.65 -15.53
CA PRO A 38 -8.10 4.03 -15.85
C PRO A 38 -7.66 5.25 -15.05
N MET A 39 -6.42 5.20 -14.55
CA MET A 39 -5.73 6.31 -13.91
C MET A 39 -4.51 6.68 -14.77
N GLY A 40 -4.77 7.41 -15.85
CA GLY A 40 -3.79 7.66 -16.89
C GLY A 40 -3.58 6.45 -17.81
N ARG A 41 -2.39 6.38 -18.45
CA ARG A 41 -2.11 5.40 -19.50
C ARG A 41 -1.67 4.02 -18.96
N HIS A 42 -1.05 3.99 -17.79
CA HIS A 42 -0.31 2.82 -17.32
C HIS A 42 -0.83 2.24 -16.00
N ILE A 43 -1.87 2.82 -15.43
CA ILE A 43 -2.46 2.42 -14.15
C ILE A 43 -3.98 2.30 -14.31
N ALA A 44 -4.59 1.36 -13.63
CA ALA A 44 -6.05 1.25 -13.54
C ALA A 44 -6.47 0.62 -12.21
N LYS A 45 -7.67 0.94 -11.75
CA LYS A 45 -8.36 0.22 -10.68
C LYS A 45 -9.38 -0.74 -11.27
N ILE A 46 -9.38 -1.98 -10.84
CA ILE A 46 -10.44 -2.94 -11.18
C ILE A 46 -11.68 -2.61 -10.34
N ASN A 47 -12.82 -2.50 -10.98
CA ASN A 47 -14.07 -2.17 -10.32
C ASN A 47 -14.61 -3.38 -9.54
N LEU A 48 -15.01 -3.17 -8.30
CA LEU A 48 -15.54 -4.25 -7.45
C LEU A 48 -16.82 -4.87 -8.03
N GLU A 49 -17.67 -4.08 -8.66
CA GLU A 49 -18.87 -4.57 -9.34
C GLU A 49 -18.52 -5.60 -10.42
N TYR A 50 -17.49 -5.35 -11.22
CA TYR A 50 -17.01 -6.30 -12.21
C TYR A 50 -16.52 -7.59 -11.53
N LEU A 51 -15.74 -7.49 -10.46
CA LEU A 51 -15.25 -8.68 -9.74
C LEU A 51 -16.40 -9.56 -9.26
N ASN A 52 -17.49 -8.98 -8.79
CA ASN A 52 -18.67 -9.69 -8.32
C ASN A 52 -19.43 -10.43 -9.46
N THR A 53 -19.20 -10.05 -10.72
CA THR A 53 -19.81 -10.74 -11.86
C THR A 53 -19.02 -11.98 -12.31
N LEU A 54 -17.79 -12.14 -11.84
CA LEU A 54 -16.92 -13.24 -12.26
C LEU A 54 -17.41 -14.57 -11.68
N LYS A 55 -17.80 -15.49 -12.55
CA LYS A 55 -18.20 -16.85 -12.21
C LYS A 55 -17.14 -17.86 -12.70
N LYS A 56 -15.90 -17.63 -12.32
CA LYS A 56 -14.78 -18.48 -12.70
C LYS A 56 -14.29 -19.27 -11.49
N GLU A 57 -13.77 -20.47 -11.74
CA GLU A 57 -13.06 -21.23 -10.72
C GLU A 57 -11.82 -20.46 -10.25
N ASN A 58 -11.49 -20.60 -8.97
CA ASN A 58 -10.30 -20.01 -8.42
C ASN A 58 -9.04 -20.57 -9.06
N GLY A 59 -8.11 -19.70 -9.36
CA GLY A 59 -6.77 -20.09 -9.80
C GLY A 59 -5.94 -20.71 -8.67
N LYS A 60 -4.76 -21.18 -9.02
CA LYS A 60 -3.78 -21.68 -8.03
C LYS A 60 -3.10 -20.49 -7.35
N LEU A 61 -3.10 -20.49 -6.02
CA LEU A 61 -2.42 -19.49 -5.22
C LEU A 61 -1.00 -19.95 -4.90
N ILE A 62 0.00 -19.11 -5.20
CA ILE A 62 1.39 -19.32 -4.80
C ILE A 62 1.76 -18.23 -3.80
N LEU A 63 2.04 -18.61 -2.56
CA LEU A 63 2.49 -17.68 -1.53
C LEU A 63 4.02 -17.60 -1.52
N VAL A 64 4.56 -16.39 -1.68
CA VAL A 64 5.99 -16.09 -1.49
C VAL A 64 6.18 -15.41 -0.14
N THR A 65 6.91 -16.06 0.75
CA THR A 65 7.14 -15.59 2.12
C THR A 65 8.60 -15.75 2.51
N ALA A 66 8.96 -15.25 3.69
CA ALA A 66 10.28 -15.43 4.29
C ALA A 66 10.13 -15.79 5.77
N ILE A 67 11.07 -16.58 6.29
CA ILE A 67 11.05 -17.09 7.66
C ILE A 67 11.34 -15.97 8.66
N THR A 68 12.35 -15.13 8.38
CA THR A 68 12.84 -14.13 9.31
C THR A 68 13.05 -12.80 8.57
N PRO A 69 12.58 -11.67 9.13
CA PRO A 69 12.84 -10.36 8.55
C PRO A 69 14.31 -9.97 8.72
N THR A 70 14.85 -9.28 7.71
CA THR A 70 16.20 -8.69 7.76
C THR A 70 16.14 -7.18 7.50
N PRO A 71 17.13 -6.39 7.98
CA PRO A 71 17.17 -4.96 7.74
C PRO A 71 17.17 -4.58 6.25
N ALA A 72 17.87 -5.35 5.42
CA ALA A 72 17.97 -5.11 3.98
C ALA A 72 16.76 -5.61 3.18
N GLY A 73 15.84 -6.35 3.81
CA GLY A 73 14.76 -7.07 3.13
C GLY A 73 15.19 -8.46 2.63
N GLU A 74 14.24 -9.31 2.30
CA GLU A 74 14.45 -10.73 1.97
C GLU A 74 14.24 -11.03 0.47
N GLY A 75 13.90 -10.01 -0.33
CA GLY A 75 13.68 -10.16 -1.76
C GLY A 75 12.34 -10.80 -2.15
N LYS A 76 11.36 -10.86 -1.23
CA LYS A 76 10.04 -11.44 -1.52
C LYS A 76 9.39 -10.84 -2.76
N THR A 77 9.37 -9.53 -2.86
CA THR A 77 8.76 -8.82 -4.00
C THR A 77 9.49 -9.10 -5.30
N THR A 78 10.82 -9.01 -5.30
CA THR A 78 11.64 -9.32 -6.49
C THR A 78 11.43 -10.76 -6.94
N THR A 79 11.39 -11.71 -6.00
CA THR A 79 11.11 -13.13 -6.30
C THR A 79 9.70 -13.30 -6.86
N SER A 80 8.69 -12.64 -6.29
CA SER A 80 7.30 -12.73 -6.76
C SER A 80 7.15 -12.20 -8.18
N VAL A 81 7.77 -11.06 -8.49
CA VAL A 81 7.75 -10.48 -9.85
C VAL A 81 8.49 -11.38 -10.82
N GLY A 82 9.70 -11.83 -10.50
CA GLY A 82 10.47 -12.71 -11.37
C GLY A 82 9.79 -14.05 -11.63
N LEU A 83 9.13 -14.62 -10.61
CA LEU A 83 8.32 -15.83 -10.78
C LEU A 83 7.14 -15.61 -11.71
N ASN A 84 6.42 -14.50 -11.54
CA ASN A 84 5.29 -14.14 -12.40
C ASN A 84 5.74 -13.95 -13.86
N ASP A 85 6.85 -13.25 -14.08
CA ASP A 85 7.42 -13.05 -15.41
C ASP A 85 7.83 -14.39 -16.04
N GLY A 86 8.49 -15.26 -15.27
CA GLY A 86 8.86 -16.60 -15.71
C GLY A 86 7.67 -17.45 -16.10
N LEU A 87 6.60 -17.46 -15.30
CA LEU A 87 5.37 -18.19 -15.59
C LEU A 87 4.71 -17.67 -16.87
N ASN A 88 4.59 -16.37 -17.05
CA ASN A 88 4.03 -15.80 -18.27
C ASN A 88 4.89 -16.11 -19.50
N LYS A 89 6.23 -16.09 -19.35
CA LYS A 89 7.17 -16.43 -20.44
C LYS A 89 7.00 -17.86 -20.95
N ILE A 90 6.69 -18.81 -20.08
CA ILE A 90 6.42 -20.20 -20.45
C ILE A 90 4.96 -20.47 -20.84
N GLY A 91 4.18 -19.41 -21.07
CA GLY A 91 2.79 -19.50 -21.53
C GLY A 91 1.74 -19.82 -20.46
N LYS A 92 2.09 -19.72 -19.17
CA LYS A 92 1.11 -19.83 -18.09
C LYS A 92 0.48 -18.46 -17.84
N LYS A 93 -0.84 -18.40 -17.65
CA LYS A 93 -1.54 -17.20 -17.24
C LYS A 93 -1.28 -16.98 -15.75
N SER A 94 -0.53 -15.95 -15.41
CA SER A 94 -0.17 -15.61 -14.03
C SER A 94 -0.33 -14.11 -13.78
N ILE A 95 -0.79 -13.77 -12.60
CA ILE A 95 -0.92 -12.40 -12.10
C ILE A 95 -0.18 -12.33 -10.77
N VAL A 96 0.69 -11.33 -10.61
CA VAL A 96 1.34 -11.07 -9.34
C VAL A 96 0.48 -10.12 -8.51
N CYS A 97 0.28 -10.46 -7.23
CA CYS A 97 -0.37 -9.62 -6.24
C CYS A 97 0.67 -9.14 -5.23
N LEU A 98 0.91 -7.85 -5.19
CA LEU A 98 1.89 -7.21 -4.31
C LEU A 98 1.18 -6.25 -3.37
N ARG A 99 1.80 -6.03 -2.20
CA ARG A 99 1.35 -4.96 -1.31
C ARG A 99 1.83 -3.62 -1.87
N GLU A 100 0.97 -2.61 -1.78
CA GLU A 100 1.39 -1.24 -2.03
C GLU A 100 2.47 -0.83 -1.02
N PRO A 101 3.58 -0.19 -1.47
CA PRO A 101 4.63 0.24 -0.55
C PRO A 101 4.16 1.45 0.26
N SER A 102 4.51 1.45 1.54
CA SER A 102 4.42 2.64 2.37
C SER A 102 5.47 3.68 1.95
N LEU A 103 5.12 4.95 2.04
CA LEU A 103 6.01 6.05 1.66
C LEU A 103 7.26 6.11 2.56
N GLY A 104 7.11 5.88 3.86
CA GLY A 104 8.23 5.92 4.81
C GLY A 104 9.37 4.97 4.45
N PRO A 105 9.15 3.66 4.26
CA PRO A 105 10.18 2.72 3.82
C PRO A 105 10.80 3.04 2.47
N SER A 106 10.08 3.69 1.56
CA SER A 106 10.61 4.09 0.24
C SER A 106 11.75 5.11 0.34
N PHE A 107 11.77 5.92 1.39
CA PHE A 107 12.85 6.86 1.72
C PHE A 107 13.85 6.31 2.75
N GLY A 108 13.68 5.07 3.20
CA GLY A 108 14.54 4.41 4.17
C GLY A 108 15.46 3.35 3.55
N MET A 109 15.96 2.47 4.41
CA MET A 109 16.88 1.41 4.00
C MET A 109 16.25 0.30 3.13
N LYS A 110 14.93 0.16 3.17
CA LYS A 110 14.23 -0.95 2.50
C LYS A 110 13.78 -0.67 1.07
N GLY A 111 13.91 0.51 0.54
CA GLY A 111 13.44 0.84 -0.80
C GLY A 111 11.94 0.57 -1.02
N GLY A 112 11.48 0.75 -2.26
CA GLY A 112 10.09 0.53 -2.64
C GLY A 112 9.74 -0.95 -2.84
N ALA A 113 8.45 -1.25 -3.03
CA ALA A 113 7.91 -2.60 -3.21
C ALA A 113 7.60 -2.95 -4.67
N ALA A 114 8.24 -2.28 -5.63
CA ALA A 114 8.07 -2.58 -7.06
C ALA A 114 8.96 -3.73 -7.58
N GLY A 115 9.80 -4.33 -6.74
CA GLY A 115 10.81 -5.29 -7.12
C GLY A 115 12.19 -4.66 -7.31
N GLY A 116 13.11 -5.32 -8.01
CA GLY A 116 14.46 -4.83 -8.26
C GLY A 116 15.09 -5.43 -9.50
N GLY A 117 16.11 -4.75 -10.04
CA GLY A 117 16.74 -5.13 -11.29
C GLY A 117 15.75 -5.20 -12.44
N TYR A 118 15.77 -6.28 -13.19
CA TYR A 118 14.80 -6.52 -14.26
C TYR A 118 13.49 -7.15 -13.78
N ALA A 119 13.44 -7.63 -12.53
CA ALA A 119 12.24 -8.16 -11.89
C ALA A 119 11.52 -7.06 -11.11
N GLN A 120 10.97 -6.08 -11.82
CA GLN A 120 10.25 -4.97 -11.21
C GLN A 120 9.00 -4.59 -12.01
N VAL A 121 8.04 -3.97 -11.32
CA VAL A 121 6.81 -3.43 -11.90
C VAL A 121 7.00 -1.95 -12.21
N VAL A 122 6.58 -1.53 -13.39
CA VAL A 122 6.62 -0.13 -13.82
C VAL A 122 5.20 0.44 -13.97
N PRO A 123 4.98 1.71 -13.69
CA PRO A 123 5.92 2.80 -13.37
C PRO A 123 6.39 2.78 -11.90
N MET A 124 7.66 2.45 -11.67
CA MET A 124 8.21 2.23 -10.33
C MET A 124 8.08 3.47 -9.41
N GLU A 125 8.42 4.65 -9.93
CA GLU A 125 8.42 5.89 -9.14
C GLU A 125 7.00 6.23 -8.66
N GLN A 126 5.98 6.08 -9.50
CA GLN A 126 4.59 6.33 -9.12
C GLN A 126 4.08 5.30 -8.10
N ILE A 127 4.44 4.03 -8.28
CA ILE A 127 4.08 2.97 -7.34
C ILE A 127 4.68 3.23 -5.95
N ASN A 128 5.94 3.67 -5.90
CA ASN A 128 6.66 3.85 -4.64
C ASN A 128 6.32 5.16 -3.92
N LEU A 129 5.74 6.14 -4.58
CA LEU A 129 5.43 7.44 -3.98
C LEU A 129 3.95 7.57 -3.63
N HIS A 130 3.12 7.82 -4.62
CA HIS A 130 1.67 7.96 -4.43
C HIS A 130 0.96 7.30 -5.60
N PHE A 131 0.58 6.05 -5.41
CA PHE A 131 0.12 5.19 -6.51
C PHE A 131 -1.32 5.49 -6.91
N THR A 132 -2.29 5.02 -6.13
CA THR A 132 -3.72 5.14 -6.45
C THR A 132 -4.50 5.90 -5.39
N GLY A 133 -3.84 6.42 -4.36
CA GLY A 133 -4.44 7.19 -3.27
C GLY A 133 -5.09 6.34 -2.18
N ASP A 134 -4.90 5.02 -2.19
CA ASP A 134 -5.54 4.14 -1.21
C ASP A 134 -4.98 4.36 0.20
N PHE A 135 -3.68 4.56 0.37
CA PHE A 135 -3.13 4.93 1.68
C PHE A 135 -3.62 6.28 2.18
N HIS A 136 -3.81 7.25 1.29
CA HIS A 136 -4.42 8.53 1.69
C HIS A 136 -5.86 8.32 2.20
N ALA A 137 -6.64 7.51 1.51
CA ALA A 137 -8.01 7.18 1.92
C ALA A 137 -8.06 6.46 3.27
N ILE A 138 -7.16 5.48 3.49
CA ILE A 138 -7.05 4.76 4.76
C ILE A 138 -6.61 5.69 5.88
N THR A 139 -5.61 6.54 5.66
CA THR A 139 -5.17 7.56 6.62
C THR A 139 -6.34 8.46 7.04
N SER A 140 -7.12 8.94 6.08
CA SER A 140 -8.27 9.79 6.34
C SER A 140 -9.36 9.07 7.14
N ALA A 141 -9.71 7.85 6.77
CA ALA A 141 -10.73 7.05 7.46
C ALA A 141 -10.28 6.69 8.89
N HIS A 142 -9.04 6.26 9.07
CA HIS A 142 -8.47 5.92 10.37
C HIS A 142 -8.44 7.13 11.31
N ASN A 143 -7.96 8.26 10.83
CA ASN A 143 -7.86 9.48 11.63
C ASN A 143 -9.24 10.10 11.90
N LEU A 144 -10.22 9.90 11.02
CA LEU A 144 -11.61 10.27 11.29
C LEU A 144 -12.13 9.50 12.52
N LEU A 145 -11.88 8.20 12.62
CA LEU A 145 -12.27 7.43 13.80
C LEU A 145 -11.57 7.94 15.06
N SER A 146 -10.28 8.28 15.00
CA SER A 146 -9.56 8.91 16.12
C SER A 146 -10.25 10.20 16.57
N ALA A 147 -10.59 11.07 15.62
CA ALA A 147 -11.30 12.32 15.90
C ALA A 147 -12.71 12.10 16.46
N LEU A 148 -13.42 11.08 15.99
CA LEU A 148 -14.75 10.71 16.50
C LEU A 148 -14.67 10.20 17.93
N ILE A 149 -13.64 9.46 18.31
CA ILE A 149 -13.41 9.00 19.70
C ILE A 149 -13.22 10.21 20.62
N ASP A 150 -12.32 11.12 20.28
CA ASP A 150 -12.06 12.31 21.09
C ASP A 150 -13.28 13.22 21.17
N ASN A 151 -13.99 13.41 20.07
CA ASN A 151 -15.23 14.18 20.03
C ASN A 151 -16.36 13.53 20.84
N HIS A 152 -16.48 12.21 20.82
CA HIS A 152 -17.44 11.48 21.64
C HIS A 152 -17.20 11.69 23.14
N ILE A 153 -15.94 11.63 23.57
CA ILE A 153 -15.55 11.88 24.96
C ILE A 153 -15.88 13.32 25.35
N TYR A 154 -15.54 14.28 24.51
CA TYR A 154 -15.80 15.70 24.73
C TYR A 154 -17.30 16.00 24.91
N TRP A 155 -18.17 15.40 24.11
CA TRP A 155 -19.62 15.65 24.12
C TRP A 155 -20.40 14.71 25.03
N GLY A 156 -19.84 14.29 26.13
CA GLY A 156 -20.53 13.63 27.24
C GLY A 156 -20.31 12.12 27.33
N ASN A 157 -19.45 11.53 26.51
CA ASN A 157 -18.93 10.17 26.64
C ASN A 157 -20.01 9.10 26.99
N LYS A 158 -21.08 9.04 26.22
CA LYS A 158 -22.20 8.13 26.44
C LYS A 158 -21.81 6.64 26.45
N LEU A 159 -20.70 6.29 25.80
CA LEU A 159 -20.14 4.94 25.79
C LEU A 159 -19.25 4.65 26.99
N ASN A 160 -19.02 5.66 27.85
CA ASN A 160 -18.20 5.52 29.04
C ASN A 160 -16.75 5.07 28.75
N ILE A 161 -16.14 5.61 27.70
CA ILE A 161 -14.76 5.32 27.30
C ILE A 161 -13.80 5.84 28.35
N ASP A 162 -12.92 4.97 28.86
CA ASP A 162 -11.84 5.41 29.78
C ASP A 162 -10.72 6.05 28.94
N VAL A 163 -10.55 7.36 29.11
CA VAL A 163 -9.54 8.17 28.38
C VAL A 163 -8.11 7.68 28.58
N ARG A 164 -7.84 6.95 29.69
CA ARG A 164 -6.52 6.38 29.99
C ARG A 164 -6.26 5.06 29.25
N ARG A 165 -7.27 4.48 28.61
CA ARG A 165 -7.23 3.16 28.00
C ARG A 165 -7.51 3.18 26.50
N ILE A 166 -7.41 4.32 25.84
CA ILE A 166 -7.55 4.45 24.40
C ILE A 166 -6.28 3.89 23.76
N VAL A 167 -6.43 2.82 23.00
CA VAL A 167 -5.34 2.14 22.28
C VAL A 167 -5.35 2.47 20.78
N TRP A 168 -6.44 3.04 20.28
CA TRP A 168 -6.57 3.51 18.91
C TRP A 168 -5.73 4.77 18.71
N ARG A 169 -4.62 4.63 17.99
CA ARG A 169 -3.69 5.73 17.70
C ARG A 169 -4.05 6.39 16.39
N ARG A 170 -3.45 7.53 16.11
CA ARG A 170 -3.49 8.14 14.79
C ARG A 170 -2.52 7.45 13.83
N VAL A 171 -2.66 7.70 12.54
CA VAL A 171 -1.74 7.17 11.53
C VAL A 171 -1.28 8.26 10.58
N MET A 172 -0.06 8.07 10.06
CA MET A 172 0.52 8.86 8.98
C MET A 172 1.41 7.96 8.13
N ASP A 173 1.38 8.12 6.80
CA ASP A 173 2.20 7.30 5.91
C ASP A 173 3.65 7.82 5.83
N MET A 174 4.28 7.99 6.99
CA MET A 174 5.64 8.43 7.15
C MET A 174 6.23 7.91 8.46
N ASN A 175 7.50 7.50 8.42
CA ASN A 175 8.25 7.19 9.64
C ASN A 175 8.77 8.49 10.27
N ASP A 176 8.05 9.02 11.23
CA ASP A 176 8.46 10.22 11.98
C ASP A 176 8.71 9.86 13.45
N ARG A 177 9.98 9.98 13.85
CA ARG A 177 10.38 9.68 15.25
C ARG A 177 9.73 10.61 16.25
N SER A 178 9.50 11.87 15.88
CA SER A 178 8.91 12.89 16.76
C SER A 178 7.45 12.59 17.11
N LEU A 179 6.76 11.82 16.28
CA LEU A 179 5.36 11.46 16.45
C LEU A 179 5.12 10.12 17.14
N ARG A 180 6.18 9.43 17.59
CA ARG A 180 6.05 8.14 18.29
C ARG A 180 5.44 8.24 19.69
N SER A 181 5.51 9.41 20.30
CA SER A 181 4.87 9.69 21.57
C SER A 181 4.60 11.19 21.65
N ILE A 182 3.34 11.56 21.70
CA ILE A 182 2.88 12.95 21.72
C ILE A 182 1.81 13.11 22.79
N ILE A 183 1.48 14.34 23.10
CA ILE A 183 0.31 14.69 23.90
C ILE A 183 -0.68 15.40 22.98
N VAL A 184 -1.91 14.91 22.97
CA VAL A 184 -3.04 15.53 22.25
C VAL A 184 -3.94 16.28 23.23
N ASP A 185 -4.85 17.11 22.69
CA ASP A 185 -5.85 17.87 23.45
C ASP A 185 -5.28 18.90 24.44
N LEU A 186 -4.07 19.39 24.20
CA LEU A 186 -3.56 20.58 24.89
C LEU A 186 -4.35 21.82 24.45
N GLY A 187 -4.61 22.75 25.34
CA GLY A 187 -5.34 24.00 25.05
C GLY A 187 -6.51 24.26 26.00
N GLY A 188 -6.59 23.52 27.09
CA GLY A 188 -7.60 23.69 28.15
C GLY A 188 -8.92 22.99 27.86
N VAL A 189 -9.91 23.26 28.68
CA VAL A 189 -11.19 22.54 28.71
C VAL A 189 -11.99 22.61 27.41
N ALA A 190 -11.76 23.62 26.60
CA ALA A 190 -12.44 23.77 25.30
C ALA A 190 -11.85 22.85 24.22
N ASN A 191 -10.71 22.19 24.47
CA ASN A 191 -10.03 21.37 23.49
C ASN A 191 -10.16 19.86 23.75
N GLY A 192 -10.39 19.44 24.98
CA GLY A 192 -10.60 18.04 25.33
C GLY A 192 -9.81 17.60 26.55
N TYR A 193 -9.52 16.31 26.66
CA TYR A 193 -8.76 15.71 27.75
C TYR A 193 -7.34 15.44 27.31
N PRO A 194 -6.32 16.13 27.86
CA PRO A 194 -4.92 15.84 27.53
C PRO A 194 -4.57 14.37 27.79
N ARG A 195 -4.07 13.70 26.80
CA ARG A 195 -3.66 12.31 26.90
C ARG A 195 -2.47 12.01 25.98
N GLN A 196 -1.77 10.93 26.29
CA GLN A 196 -0.73 10.43 25.40
C GLN A 196 -1.37 9.79 24.15
N ASP A 197 -0.80 10.07 23.01
CA ASP A 197 -1.14 9.46 21.71
C ASP A 197 0.15 9.25 20.92
N SER A 198 0.03 8.73 19.72
CA SER A 198 1.11 8.58 18.75
C SER A 198 0.58 8.52 17.33
N PHE A 199 1.49 8.54 16.36
CA PHE A 199 1.18 8.21 14.98
C PHE A 199 1.90 6.92 14.61
N ASP A 200 1.12 5.88 14.29
CA ASP A 200 1.64 4.69 13.65
C ASP A 200 1.72 4.92 12.14
N ILE A 201 2.47 4.10 11.42
CA ILE A 201 2.51 4.20 9.97
C ILE A 201 1.19 3.69 9.38
N THR A 202 0.68 4.36 8.35
CA THR A 202 -0.65 4.01 7.76
C THR A 202 -0.78 2.55 7.39
N VAL A 203 0.29 1.91 6.91
CA VAL A 203 0.28 0.48 6.55
C VAL A 203 0.01 -0.47 7.73
N ALA A 204 0.13 0.01 8.96
CA ALA A 204 -0.20 -0.73 10.18
C ALA A 204 -1.62 -0.45 10.69
N SER A 205 -2.43 0.30 9.92
CA SER A 205 -3.82 0.58 10.30
C SER A 205 -4.65 -0.70 10.38
N GLU A 206 -5.42 -0.84 11.44
CA GLU A 206 -6.37 -1.94 11.64
C GLU A 206 -7.52 -1.92 10.61
N LEU A 207 -7.77 -0.79 9.96
CA LEU A 207 -8.73 -0.72 8.84
C LEU A 207 -8.30 -1.50 7.61
N MET A 208 -7.04 -1.93 7.54
CA MET A 208 -6.54 -2.77 6.46
C MET A 208 -6.63 -4.26 6.76
N ALA A 209 -6.92 -4.64 7.98
CA ALA A 209 -7.09 -6.02 8.43
C ALA A 209 -8.56 -6.41 8.41
#